data_98732b02e22caf9260452b14446bfaf6
#
_entry.id   98732b02e22caf9260452b14446bfaf6
#
_cell.length_a   1.000
_cell.length_b   1.000
_cell.length_c   1.000
_cell.angle_alpha   90.00
_cell.angle_beta   90.00
_cell.angle_gamma   90.00
#
_symmetry.space_group_name_H-M   'P 1'
#
loop_
_entity.id
_entity.type
_entity.pdbx_description
1 polymer ?
#
loop_
_entity_poly.entity_id
_entity_poly.type
_entity_poly.pdbx_seq_one_letter_code
_entity_poly.pdbx_strand_id
1 'polypeptide(L)'
;MAEDALPPGLASDLDVLVFAEAELAAGRPAALVTIVGLDGPFSRPLGAQLAVAGDRRFAGSISGGCLEQALTEESQTAIREGTNRTLRYGRGSPYLDVRLPCGGGLDLHIDASPSREVLRQAIALGHSRQAFALGFQPKSTRSSLRLLDAHAEGRAGEFVRRYDPRLRIVLAGRGWEIVAMSQMARTANVELVVASQEQATLDFCRTHADDLIQLTVPAAAPSLPLDANTAVACLFHEHEWEAPILLDALRSPAFYVGALGSRQTHQRRIETLRELGAGPDDIARLTGPIGLFPSQNPRSLAVSALSEIVKVWTARGGPR
;
A
#
# COMPACT_ATOMS: atom_id res chain seq x y z
N MET A 1 1.99 -3.69 27.13
CA MET A 1 2.94 -3.82 26.02
C MET A 1 2.46 -2.80 24.99
N ALA A 2 3.30 -1.82 24.63
CA ALA A 2 2.94 -0.85 23.60
C ALA A 2 2.75 -1.63 22.29
N GLU A 3 1.55 -1.51 21.69
CA GLU A 3 1.26 -2.01 20.35
C GLU A 3 2.37 -1.54 19.41
N ASP A 4 2.81 -2.45 18.53
CA ASP A 4 3.82 -2.26 17.49
C ASP A 4 3.36 -1.20 16.46
N ALA A 5 3.24 0.05 16.88
CA ALA A 5 2.99 1.14 15.96
C ALA A 5 4.21 1.26 15.02
N LEU A 6 3.97 1.19 13.73
CA LEU A 6 5.01 1.42 12.72
C LEU A 6 5.69 2.77 12.98
N PRO A 7 7.02 2.85 12.78
CA PRO A 7 7.70 4.15 12.83
C PRO A 7 6.97 5.17 11.95
N PRO A 8 6.78 6.42 12.40
CA PRO A 8 5.96 7.41 11.70
C PRO A 8 6.34 7.61 10.23
N GLY A 9 7.62 7.45 9.89
CA GLY A 9 8.11 7.55 8.51
C GLY A 9 7.80 6.33 7.61
N LEU A 10 7.22 5.25 8.16
CA LEU A 10 6.76 4.07 7.43
C LEU A 10 5.23 4.02 7.29
N ALA A 11 4.52 5.05 7.74
CA ALA A 11 3.08 5.16 7.57
C ALA A 11 2.69 5.10 6.08
N SER A 12 1.62 4.38 5.77
CA SER A 12 1.04 4.36 4.42
C SER A 12 0.39 5.69 4.09
N ASP A 13 0.06 5.89 2.83
CA ASP A 13 -0.66 7.09 2.38
C ASP A 13 -2.00 7.29 3.11
N LEU A 14 -2.70 6.19 3.39
CA LEU A 14 -3.96 6.26 4.13
C LEU A 14 -3.73 6.54 5.62
N ASP A 15 -2.67 5.98 6.22
CA ASP A 15 -2.33 6.23 7.63
C ASP A 15 -2.00 7.71 7.90
N VAL A 16 -1.44 8.41 6.91
CA VAL A 16 -1.22 9.87 6.99
C VAL A 16 -2.55 10.61 7.14
N LEU A 17 -3.57 10.22 6.36
CA LEU A 17 -4.91 10.82 6.46
C LEU A 17 -5.60 10.45 7.77
N VAL A 18 -5.47 9.18 8.20
CA VAL A 18 -6.01 8.68 9.48
C VAL A 18 -5.40 9.44 10.65
N PHE A 19 -4.08 9.66 10.65
CA PHE A 19 -3.42 10.43 11.68
C PHE A 19 -3.96 11.88 11.75
N ALA A 20 -4.06 12.57 10.61
CA ALA A 20 -4.57 13.94 10.56
C ALA A 20 -6.03 14.01 11.05
N GLU A 21 -6.89 13.10 10.60
CA GLU A 21 -8.30 13.04 11.01
C GLU A 21 -8.43 12.79 12.51
N ALA A 22 -7.66 11.85 13.07
CA ALA A 22 -7.70 11.51 14.49
C ALA A 22 -7.32 12.70 15.39
N GLU A 23 -6.33 13.51 14.99
CA GLU A 23 -5.96 14.75 15.70
C GLU A 23 -7.11 15.75 15.67
N LEU A 24 -7.68 16.00 14.49
CA LEU A 24 -8.80 16.93 14.32
C LEU A 24 -10.07 16.45 15.04
N ALA A 25 -10.32 15.13 15.07
CA ALA A 25 -11.42 14.52 15.82
C ALA A 25 -11.30 14.73 17.32
N ALA A 26 -10.08 14.74 17.84
CA ALA A 26 -9.77 15.00 19.23
C ALA A 26 -9.72 16.52 19.57
N GLY A 27 -10.08 17.40 18.65
CA GLY A 27 -10.03 18.85 18.82
C GLY A 27 -8.61 19.43 18.81
N ARG A 28 -7.62 18.68 18.37
CA ARG A 28 -6.24 19.13 18.23
C ARG A 28 -5.96 19.52 16.78
N PRO A 29 -5.20 20.62 16.56
CA PRO A 29 -4.90 21.05 15.21
C PRO A 29 -3.92 20.10 14.52
N ALA A 30 -4.09 19.93 13.22
CA ALA A 30 -3.20 19.18 12.36
C ALA A 30 -3.04 19.85 11.00
N ALA A 31 -1.85 19.77 10.41
CA ALA A 31 -1.56 20.21 9.07
C ALA A 31 -1.26 19.02 8.16
N LEU A 32 -1.56 19.17 6.87
CA LEU A 32 -1.23 18.19 5.83
C LEU A 32 -0.24 18.80 4.84
N VAL A 33 0.96 18.26 4.78
CA VAL A 33 2.02 18.65 3.86
C VAL A 33 2.00 17.74 2.65
N THR A 34 2.06 18.29 1.44
CA THR A 34 2.05 17.52 0.19
C THR A 34 3.14 18.02 -0.76
N ILE A 35 3.88 17.10 -1.39
CA ILE A 35 4.78 17.44 -2.51
C ILE A 35 3.93 17.79 -3.72
N VAL A 36 4.02 19.05 -4.18
CA VAL A 36 3.25 19.56 -5.33
C VAL A 36 4.10 19.86 -6.55
N GLY A 37 5.43 19.78 -6.42
CA GLY A 37 6.37 19.94 -7.52
C GLY A 37 7.71 19.31 -7.23
N LEU A 38 8.34 18.74 -8.25
CA LEU A 38 9.66 18.13 -8.21
C LEU A 38 10.50 18.65 -9.39
N ASP A 39 11.73 19.06 -9.10
CA ASP A 39 12.73 19.47 -10.07
C ASP A 39 13.98 18.58 -9.90
N GLY A 40 14.10 17.59 -10.77
CA GLY A 40 15.14 16.56 -10.69
C GLY A 40 14.74 15.32 -9.87
N PRO A 41 15.68 14.36 -9.68
CA PRO A 41 15.41 13.12 -8.94
C PRO A 41 15.18 13.40 -7.45
N PHE A 42 14.18 12.74 -6.88
CA PHE A 42 13.87 12.80 -5.46
C PHE A 42 13.49 11.42 -4.92
N SER A 43 13.67 11.21 -3.60
CA SER A 43 13.44 9.92 -2.95
C SER A 43 11.95 9.59 -2.75
N ARG A 44 11.07 10.59 -2.82
CA ARG A 44 9.63 10.41 -2.72
C ARG A 44 8.93 10.92 -3.97
N PRO A 45 7.81 10.30 -4.37
CA PRO A 45 7.08 10.71 -5.56
C PRO A 45 6.33 12.03 -5.36
N LEU A 46 5.95 12.64 -6.47
CA LEU A 46 4.97 13.73 -6.48
C LEU A 46 3.68 13.28 -5.77
N GLY A 47 3.14 14.14 -4.92
CA GLY A 47 1.97 13.82 -4.10
C GLY A 47 2.28 13.12 -2.77
N ALA A 48 3.54 12.74 -2.45
CA ALA A 48 3.87 12.19 -1.14
C ALA A 48 3.49 13.18 -0.02
N GLN A 49 3.05 12.63 1.13
CA GLN A 49 2.46 13.42 2.20
C GLN A 49 3.08 13.15 3.57
N LEU A 50 2.93 14.18 4.42
CA LEU A 50 3.26 14.16 5.83
C LEU A 50 2.13 14.89 6.58
N ALA A 51 1.53 14.28 7.58
CA ALA A 51 0.63 14.94 8.50
C ALA A 51 1.39 15.33 9.77
N VAL A 52 1.17 16.55 10.25
CA VAL A 52 1.84 17.11 11.44
C VAL A 52 0.80 17.58 12.43
N ALA A 53 0.83 17.05 13.65
CA ALA A 53 -0.02 17.47 14.75
C ALA A 53 0.50 18.74 15.45
N GLY A 54 -0.38 19.43 16.18
CA GLY A 54 -0.05 20.64 16.95
C GLY A 54 1.05 20.46 18.01
N ASP A 55 1.30 19.24 18.47
CA ASP A 55 2.35 18.88 19.43
C ASP A 55 3.63 18.33 18.78
N ARG A 56 3.80 18.51 17.46
CA ARG A 56 4.96 18.07 16.66
C ARG A 56 5.02 16.58 16.32
N ARG A 57 4.11 15.74 16.79
CA ARG A 57 3.99 14.38 16.29
C ARG A 57 3.63 14.41 14.79
N PHE A 58 4.06 13.42 14.05
CA PHE A 58 3.78 13.34 12.63
C PHE A 58 3.59 11.90 12.15
N ALA A 59 2.98 11.73 10.98
CA ALA A 59 2.90 10.48 10.23
C ALA A 59 3.21 10.74 8.75
N GLY A 60 3.90 9.82 8.10
CA GLY A 60 4.36 9.94 6.72
C GLY A 60 5.81 10.37 6.59
N SER A 61 6.29 10.51 5.36
CA SER A 61 7.67 10.94 5.08
C SER A 61 7.75 11.67 3.74
N ILE A 62 8.46 12.78 3.74
CA ILE A 62 8.74 13.59 2.56
C ILE A 62 10.15 13.35 2.03
N SER A 63 11.14 13.15 2.91
CA SER A 63 12.55 13.11 2.52
C SER A 63 13.33 11.93 3.09
N GLY A 64 12.66 11.10 3.89
CA GLY A 64 13.32 10.01 4.62
C GLY A 64 14.14 10.47 5.83
N GLY A 65 13.79 11.61 6.44
CA GLY A 65 14.37 12.12 7.68
C GLY A 65 15.06 13.49 7.57
N CYS A 66 15.46 13.92 6.37
CA CYS A 66 16.25 15.15 6.22
C CYS A 66 15.43 16.44 6.40
N LEU A 67 14.16 16.46 6.01
CA LEU A 67 13.30 17.64 6.01
C LEU A 67 12.19 17.60 7.06
N GLU A 68 11.91 16.44 7.64
CA GLU A 68 10.75 16.23 8.51
C GLU A 68 10.75 17.17 9.71
N GLN A 69 11.91 17.48 10.30
CA GLN A 69 12.01 18.45 11.38
C GLN A 69 11.66 19.86 10.91
N ALA A 70 12.25 20.32 9.80
CA ALA A 70 11.98 21.66 9.25
C ALA A 70 10.52 21.79 8.84
N LEU A 71 9.93 20.75 8.22
CA LEU A 71 8.52 20.72 7.84
C LEU A 71 7.59 20.71 9.05
N THR A 72 7.99 20.08 10.14
CA THR A 72 7.26 20.14 11.41
C THR A 72 7.22 21.56 11.95
N GLU A 73 8.32 22.31 11.92
CA GLU A 73 8.40 23.70 12.38
C GLU A 73 7.58 24.64 11.49
N GLU A 74 7.65 24.48 10.16
CA GLU A 74 6.85 25.25 9.20
C GLU A 74 5.35 24.95 9.35
N SER A 75 4.99 23.69 9.58
CA SER A 75 3.60 23.27 9.83
C SER A 75 3.06 23.87 11.14
N GLN A 76 3.87 23.90 12.20
CA GLN A 76 3.52 24.57 13.47
C GLN A 76 3.23 26.06 13.24
N THR A 77 4.03 26.72 12.41
CA THR A 77 3.83 28.12 12.08
C THR A 77 2.54 28.32 11.28
N ALA A 78 2.31 27.50 10.27
CA ALA A 78 1.07 27.51 9.47
C ALA A 78 -0.19 27.30 10.33
N ILE A 79 -0.14 26.33 11.26
CA ILE A 79 -1.22 26.06 12.23
C ILE A 79 -1.50 27.27 13.11
N ARG A 80 -0.47 27.91 13.70
CA ARG A 80 -0.63 29.09 14.56
C ARG A 80 -1.21 30.29 13.81
N GLU A 81 -0.80 30.49 12.56
CA GLU A 81 -1.26 31.57 11.72
C GLU A 81 -2.64 31.30 11.07
N GLY A 82 -3.08 30.05 11.07
CA GLY A 82 -4.32 29.61 10.41
C GLY A 82 -4.27 29.78 8.88
N THR A 83 -3.06 29.78 8.30
CA THR A 83 -2.83 30.14 6.90
C THR A 83 -1.97 29.08 6.22
N ASN A 84 -2.44 28.60 5.06
CA ASN A 84 -1.69 27.66 4.23
C ASN A 84 -0.39 28.30 3.73
N ARG A 85 0.61 27.47 3.52
CA ARG A 85 1.94 27.90 3.07
C ARG A 85 2.39 27.07 1.85
N THR A 86 3.11 27.72 0.96
CA THR A 86 3.85 27.04 -0.12
C THR A 86 5.33 27.28 0.09
N LEU A 87 6.11 26.22 0.12
CA LEU A 87 7.55 26.26 0.39
C LEU A 87 8.32 25.64 -0.77
N ARG A 88 9.53 26.15 -1.01
CA ARG A 88 10.48 25.51 -1.93
C ARG A 88 11.79 25.22 -1.22
N TYR A 89 12.25 23.99 -1.29
CA TYR A 89 13.55 23.54 -0.81
C TYR A 89 14.47 23.10 -1.95
N GLY A 90 15.78 23.16 -1.72
CA GLY A 90 16.79 22.76 -2.71
C GLY A 90 16.98 23.80 -3.81
N ARG A 91 17.09 23.36 -5.07
CA ARG A 91 17.38 24.25 -6.20
C ARG A 91 16.34 25.37 -6.31
N GLY A 92 16.78 26.63 -6.31
CA GLY A 92 15.92 27.81 -6.39
C GLY A 92 15.18 28.15 -5.10
N SER A 93 15.56 27.53 -3.98
CA SER A 93 15.04 27.85 -2.66
C SER A 93 15.61 29.15 -2.12
N PRO A 94 14.82 29.98 -1.41
CA PRO A 94 15.34 31.10 -0.61
C PRO A 94 16.06 30.63 0.67
N TYR A 95 15.90 29.38 1.09
CA TYR A 95 16.51 28.78 2.28
C TYR A 95 17.89 28.21 1.93
N LEU A 96 18.96 28.96 2.24
CA LEU A 96 20.34 28.59 1.89
C LEU A 96 20.89 27.45 2.75
N ASP A 97 20.31 27.23 3.93
CA ASP A 97 20.82 26.28 4.94
C ASP A 97 20.33 24.85 4.71
N VAL A 98 19.31 24.64 3.86
CA VAL A 98 18.77 23.32 3.57
C VAL A 98 19.19 22.86 2.17
N ARG A 99 20.32 22.14 2.11
CA ARG A 99 20.79 21.50 0.87
C ARG A 99 20.23 20.11 0.76
N LEU A 100 19.47 19.84 -0.31
CA LEU A 100 19.03 18.48 -0.63
C LEU A 100 20.22 17.70 -1.21
N PRO A 101 20.56 16.52 -0.66
CA PRO A 101 21.68 15.69 -1.16
C PRO A 101 21.55 15.31 -2.64
N CYS A 102 20.32 15.19 -3.14
CA CYS A 102 20.00 14.89 -4.54
C CYS A 102 20.20 16.06 -5.52
N GLY A 103 20.47 17.29 -5.02
CA GLY A 103 20.68 18.49 -5.86
C GLY A 103 19.41 18.97 -6.61
N GLY A 104 18.25 18.39 -6.34
CA GLY A 104 16.96 18.75 -6.94
C GLY A 104 16.26 19.93 -6.22
N GLY A 105 15.08 20.29 -6.72
CA GLY A 105 14.16 21.26 -6.10
C GLY A 105 12.84 20.57 -5.74
N LEU A 106 12.23 21.02 -4.64
CA LEU A 106 11.01 20.45 -4.07
C LEU A 106 10.03 21.57 -3.72
N ASP A 107 8.85 21.52 -4.33
CA ASP A 107 7.74 22.40 -3.97
C ASP A 107 6.75 21.66 -3.07
N LEU A 108 6.42 22.30 -1.95
CA LEU A 108 5.54 21.75 -0.93
C LEU A 108 4.36 22.68 -0.68
N HIS A 109 3.20 22.08 -0.48
CA HIS A 109 2.02 22.76 0.05
C HIS A 109 1.74 22.27 1.47
N ILE A 110 1.52 23.20 2.39
CA ILE A 110 1.07 22.95 3.77
C ILE A 110 -0.37 23.45 3.88
N ASP A 111 -1.32 22.52 4.01
CA ASP A 111 -2.68 22.84 4.42
C ASP A 111 -2.72 22.90 5.95
N ALA A 112 -2.87 24.09 6.49
CA ALA A 112 -2.80 24.35 7.94
C ALA A 112 -4.05 23.87 8.71
N SER A 113 -5.15 23.59 8.01
CA SER A 113 -6.43 23.21 8.59
C SER A 113 -7.25 22.39 7.59
N PRO A 114 -6.79 21.17 7.25
CA PRO A 114 -7.50 20.32 6.29
C PRO A 114 -8.91 19.98 6.78
N SER A 115 -9.87 19.90 5.87
CA SER A 115 -11.25 19.59 6.19
C SER A 115 -11.36 18.19 6.79
N ARG A 116 -11.71 18.10 8.08
CA ARG A 116 -11.96 16.83 8.77
C ARG A 116 -13.00 15.96 8.05
N GLU A 117 -14.08 16.57 7.57
CA GLU A 117 -15.14 15.85 6.87
C GLU A 117 -14.64 15.21 5.57
N VAL A 118 -13.80 15.93 4.79
CA VAL A 118 -13.18 15.39 3.58
C VAL A 118 -12.23 14.23 3.92
N LEU A 119 -11.42 14.38 4.96
CA LEU A 119 -10.51 13.31 5.41
C LEU A 119 -11.30 12.07 5.84
N ARG A 120 -12.37 12.22 6.63
CA ARG A 120 -13.23 11.12 7.09
C ARG A 120 -13.85 10.36 5.91
N GLN A 121 -14.36 11.07 4.90
CA GLN A 121 -14.91 10.45 3.69
C GLN A 121 -13.83 9.72 2.88
N ALA A 122 -12.66 10.33 2.69
CA ALA A 122 -11.52 9.72 2.01
C ALA A 122 -11.05 8.44 2.69
N ILE A 123 -10.95 8.45 4.03
CA ILE A 123 -10.58 7.29 4.84
C ILE A 123 -11.60 6.16 4.70
N ALA A 124 -12.90 6.47 4.70
CA ALA A 124 -13.95 5.48 4.51
C ALA A 124 -13.84 4.77 3.14
N LEU A 125 -13.55 5.52 2.06
CA LEU A 125 -13.28 4.95 0.73
C LEU A 125 -12.01 4.08 0.75
N GLY A 126 -10.94 4.55 1.38
CA GLY A 126 -9.70 3.78 1.51
C GLY A 126 -9.90 2.45 2.25
N HIS A 127 -10.62 2.45 3.37
CA HIS A 127 -10.94 1.22 4.11
C HIS A 127 -11.86 0.27 3.32
N SER A 128 -12.78 0.80 2.50
CA SER A 128 -13.60 -0.02 1.60
C SER A 128 -12.89 -0.38 0.29
N ARG A 129 -11.59 -0.11 0.18
CA ARG A 129 -10.73 -0.39 -0.96
C ARG A 129 -11.24 0.23 -2.27
N GLN A 130 -11.87 1.38 -2.18
CA GLN A 130 -12.25 2.19 -3.32
C GLN A 130 -11.17 3.22 -3.61
N ALA A 131 -10.75 3.33 -4.86
CA ALA A 131 -9.84 4.39 -5.29
C ALA A 131 -10.57 5.74 -5.24
N PHE A 132 -9.85 6.78 -4.83
CA PHE A 132 -10.35 8.16 -4.78
C PHE A 132 -9.22 9.14 -5.09
N ALA A 133 -9.54 10.42 -5.19
CA ALA A 133 -8.55 11.48 -5.27
C ALA A 133 -8.87 12.63 -4.31
N LEU A 134 -7.83 13.34 -3.91
CA LEU A 134 -7.94 14.62 -3.18
C LEU A 134 -7.45 15.74 -4.08
N GLY A 135 -8.28 16.76 -4.27
CA GLY A 135 -7.96 17.97 -5.01
C GLY A 135 -7.83 19.16 -4.08
N PHE A 136 -6.86 20.06 -4.33
CA PHE A 136 -6.70 21.31 -3.60
C PHE A 136 -5.94 22.35 -4.42
N GLN A 137 -6.06 23.62 -4.02
CA GLN A 137 -5.37 24.75 -4.65
C GLN A 137 -4.08 25.06 -3.88
N PRO A 138 -2.87 24.72 -4.38
CA PRO A 138 -1.61 24.94 -3.64
C PRO A 138 -1.32 26.39 -3.29
N LYS A 139 -1.85 27.35 -4.08
CA LYS A 139 -1.67 28.79 -3.86
C LYS A 139 -2.74 29.41 -2.97
N SER A 140 -3.74 28.63 -2.52
CA SER A 140 -4.76 29.13 -1.61
C SER A 140 -4.19 29.32 -0.21
N THR A 141 -4.51 30.44 0.42
CA THR A 141 -4.13 30.74 1.81
C THR A 141 -5.02 30.02 2.84
N ARG A 142 -6.12 29.42 2.41
CA ARG A 142 -7.02 28.61 3.23
C ARG A 142 -7.20 27.24 2.64
N SER A 143 -7.58 26.27 3.47
CA SER A 143 -7.86 24.93 2.99
C SER A 143 -8.90 24.96 1.87
N SER A 144 -8.57 24.26 0.80
CA SER A 144 -9.43 24.04 -0.37
C SER A 144 -9.55 22.56 -0.68
N LEU A 145 -9.24 21.69 0.31
CA LEU A 145 -9.24 20.24 0.17
C LEU A 145 -10.63 19.74 -0.20
N ARG A 146 -10.71 18.93 -1.24
CA ARG A 146 -11.93 18.33 -1.76
C ARG A 146 -11.73 16.85 -2.06
N LEU A 147 -12.74 16.04 -1.76
CA LEU A 147 -12.82 14.67 -2.24
C LEU A 147 -13.26 14.66 -3.71
N LEU A 148 -12.60 13.84 -4.51
CA LEU A 148 -12.83 13.68 -5.94
C LEU A 148 -12.94 12.20 -6.29
N ASP A 149 -13.58 11.90 -7.41
CA ASP A 149 -13.47 10.60 -8.05
C ASP A 149 -12.01 10.28 -8.40
N ALA A 150 -11.64 9.00 -8.39
CA ALA A 150 -10.28 8.54 -8.65
C ALA A 150 -9.71 8.98 -10.01
N HIS A 151 -10.58 9.19 -11.00
CA HIS A 151 -10.22 9.59 -12.36
C HIS A 151 -10.53 11.06 -12.66
N ALA A 152 -10.92 11.84 -11.64
CA ALA A 152 -11.26 13.24 -11.84
C ALA A 152 -10.03 14.03 -12.29
N GLU A 153 -10.22 14.88 -13.30
CA GLU A 153 -9.26 15.90 -13.67
C GLU A 153 -9.39 17.10 -12.72
N GLY A 154 -8.25 17.70 -12.37
CA GLY A 154 -8.21 18.91 -11.55
C GLY A 154 -8.73 20.14 -12.31
N ARG A 155 -9.29 21.10 -11.56
CA ARG A 155 -9.58 22.43 -12.10
C ARG A 155 -8.29 23.18 -12.40
N ALA A 156 -8.37 24.27 -13.17
CA ALA A 156 -7.19 25.09 -13.47
C ALA A 156 -6.46 25.52 -12.17
N GLY A 157 -5.18 25.17 -12.08
CA GLY A 157 -4.33 25.45 -10.91
C GLY A 157 -4.56 24.55 -9.70
N GLU A 158 -5.42 23.55 -9.79
CA GLU A 158 -5.65 22.55 -8.75
C GLU A 158 -4.60 21.41 -8.86
N PHE A 159 -4.08 20.99 -7.73
CA PHE A 159 -3.29 19.79 -7.63
C PHE A 159 -4.23 18.65 -7.27
N VAL A 160 -4.12 17.51 -7.97
CA VAL A 160 -4.91 16.32 -7.71
C VAL A 160 -3.98 15.18 -7.32
N ARG A 161 -4.23 14.60 -6.17
CA ARG A 161 -3.57 13.38 -5.72
C ARG A 161 -4.54 12.21 -5.73
N ARG A 162 -4.18 11.15 -6.45
CA ARG A 162 -4.92 9.89 -6.46
C ARG A 162 -4.43 8.97 -5.34
N TYR A 163 -5.37 8.24 -4.78
CA TYR A 163 -5.15 7.18 -3.79
C TYR A 163 -5.75 5.88 -4.35
N ASP A 164 -4.90 4.91 -4.52
CA ASP A 164 -5.29 3.56 -4.92
C ASP A 164 -5.28 2.62 -3.70
N PRO A 165 -6.10 1.56 -3.69
CA PRO A 165 -6.04 0.54 -2.66
C PRO A 165 -4.63 -0.05 -2.54
N ARG A 166 -4.23 -0.33 -1.30
CA ARG A 166 -2.94 -1.01 -1.06
C ARG A 166 -2.89 -2.36 -1.77
N LEU A 167 -1.68 -2.81 -2.10
CA LEU A 167 -1.46 -4.19 -2.51
C LEU A 167 -2.06 -5.12 -1.44
N ARG A 168 -2.96 -6.02 -1.85
CA ARG A 168 -3.39 -7.15 -1.03
C ARG A 168 -2.68 -8.40 -1.52
N ILE A 169 -2.21 -9.22 -0.57
CA ILE A 169 -1.70 -10.55 -0.86
C ILE A 169 -2.56 -11.57 -0.13
N VAL A 170 -3.14 -12.50 -0.87
CA VAL A 170 -3.81 -13.66 -0.33
C VAL A 170 -2.82 -14.83 -0.38
N LEU A 171 -2.40 -15.29 0.78
CA LEU A 171 -1.57 -16.49 0.94
C LEU A 171 -2.47 -17.68 1.21
N ALA A 172 -2.57 -18.61 0.28
CA ALA A 172 -3.34 -19.83 0.43
C ALA A 172 -2.40 -21.06 0.56
N GLY A 173 -2.48 -21.80 1.66
CA GLY A 173 -1.60 -22.94 1.89
C GLY A 173 -1.37 -23.25 3.35
N ARG A 174 -0.29 -23.98 3.65
CA ARG A 174 0.10 -24.34 5.02
C ARG A 174 1.61 -24.39 5.22
N GLY A 175 2.03 -24.45 6.48
CA GLY A 175 3.41 -24.69 6.85
C GLY A 175 4.29 -23.44 6.88
N TRP A 176 5.59 -23.68 6.90
CA TRP A 176 6.58 -22.64 7.20
C TRP A 176 6.77 -21.63 6.06
N GLU A 177 6.45 -21.97 4.84
CA GLU A 177 6.47 -21.06 3.68
C GLU A 177 5.45 -19.94 3.86
N ILE A 178 4.21 -20.30 4.30
CA ILE A 178 3.16 -19.32 4.63
C ILE A 178 3.60 -18.42 5.78
N VAL A 179 4.12 -19.00 6.88
CA VAL A 179 4.56 -18.27 8.06
C VAL A 179 5.70 -17.32 7.70
N ALA A 180 6.72 -17.77 6.97
CA ALA A 180 7.82 -16.93 6.55
C ALA A 180 7.38 -15.77 5.65
N MET A 181 6.47 -16.05 4.70
CA MET A 181 5.96 -15.02 3.80
C MET A 181 5.06 -14.01 4.52
N SER A 182 4.26 -14.45 5.51
CA SER A 182 3.44 -13.55 6.33
C SER A 182 4.27 -12.57 7.15
N GLN A 183 5.35 -13.05 7.77
CA GLN A 183 6.28 -12.21 8.53
C GLN A 183 6.94 -11.13 7.66
N MET A 184 7.31 -11.48 6.43
CA MET A 184 7.94 -10.53 5.50
C MET A 184 6.94 -9.54 4.91
N ALA A 185 5.74 -9.99 4.55
CA ALA A 185 4.69 -9.16 4.00
C ALA A 185 4.29 -8.02 4.95
N ARG A 186 4.28 -8.26 6.27
CA ARG A 186 4.02 -7.24 7.29
C ARG A 186 4.93 -6.01 7.14
N THR A 187 6.21 -6.20 6.82
CA THR A 187 7.17 -5.08 6.66
C THR A 187 7.04 -4.36 5.33
N ALA A 188 6.36 -4.97 4.35
CA ALA A 188 6.19 -4.40 3.00
C ALA A 188 4.92 -3.54 2.85
N ASN A 189 4.22 -3.22 3.96
CA ASN A 189 2.99 -2.42 3.97
C ASN A 189 1.91 -2.93 3.00
N VAL A 190 1.74 -4.25 2.92
CA VAL A 190 0.68 -4.92 2.18
C VAL A 190 -0.47 -5.29 3.11
N GLU A 191 -1.67 -5.38 2.57
CA GLU A 191 -2.80 -6.00 3.25
C GLU A 191 -2.70 -7.52 3.06
N LEU A 192 -2.58 -8.26 4.16
CA LEU A 192 -2.31 -9.69 4.13
C LEU A 192 -3.51 -10.51 4.60
N VAL A 193 -4.00 -11.38 3.74
CA VAL A 193 -5.00 -12.41 4.07
C VAL A 193 -4.34 -13.78 4.00
N VAL A 194 -4.50 -14.59 5.04
CA VAL A 194 -3.98 -15.97 5.07
C VAL A 194 -5.14 -16.95 5.11
N ALA A 195 -5.18 -17.86 4.13
CA ALA A 195 -6.15 -18.93 4.02
C ALA A 195 -5.47 -20.29 4.21
N SER A 196 -5.84 -21.03 5.23
CA SER A 196 -5.21 -22.34 5.54
C SER A 196 -6.22 -23.35 6.08
N GLN A 197 -6.02 -24.65 5.73
CA GLN A 197 -6.74 -25.75 6.36
C GLN A 197 -6.15 -26.12 7.73
N GLU A 198 -4.94 -25.64 8.03
CA GLU A 198 -4.20 -26.00 9.25
C GLU A 198 -4.29 -24.86 10.28
N GLN A 199 -4.94 -25.14 11.42
CA GLN A 199 -5.11 -24.15 12.49
C GLN A 199 -3.77 -23.65 13.03
N ALA A 200 -2.75 -24.49 13.14
CA ALA A 200 -1.43 -24.09 13.61
C ALA A 200 -0.78 -23.04 12.69
N THR A 201 -0.93 -23.15 11.37
CA THR A 201 -0.46 -22.16 10.41
C THR A 201 -1.16 -20.81 10.62
N LEU A 202 -2.49 -20.80 10.80
CA LEU A 202 -3.26 -19.58 11.10
C LEU A 202 -2.82 -18.94 12.41
N ASP A 203 -2.59 -19.74 13.45
CA ASP A 203 -2.16 -19.24 14.75
C ASP A 203 -0.78 -18.56 14.68
N PHE A 204 0.17 -19.12 13.93
CA PHE A 204 1.47 -18.48 13.69
C PHE A 204 1.37 -17.18 12.86
N CYS A 205 0.38 -17.08 11.99
CA CYS A 205 0.19 -15.88 11.15
C CYS A 205 -0.63 -14.78 11.82
N ARG A 206 -1.29 -15.06 12.95
CA ARG A 206 -2.26 -14.17 13.63
C ARG A 206 -1.76 -12.74 13.88
N THR A 207 -0.49 -12.58 14.22
CA THR A 207 0.12 -11.25 14.49
C THR A 207 0.65 -10.56 13.24
N HIS A 208 0.59 -11.21 12.08
CA HIS A 208 1.17 -10.71 10.84
C HIS A 208 0.12 -10.46 9.75
N ALA A 209 -1.05 -11.14 9.82
CA ALA A 209 -2.12 -11.03 8.84
C ALA A 209 -3.21 -10.06 9.30
N ASP A 210 -3.81 -9.36 8.35
CA ASP A 210 -4.98 -8.50 8.57
C ASP A 210 -6.25 -9.34 8.67
N ASP A 211 -6.30 -10.51 7.97
CA ASP A 211 -7.42 -11.44 8.05
C ASP A 211 -6.96 -12.91 7.93
N LEU A 212 -7.69 -13.81 8.58
CA LEU A 212 -7.41 -15.25 8.63
C LEU A 212 -8.65 -16.03 8.21
N ILE A 213 -8.51 -16.89 7.20
CA ILE A 213 -9.59 -17.70 6.64
C ILE A 213 -9.29 -19.19 6.88
N GLN A 214 -10.14 -19.86 7.68
CA GLN A 214 -10.08 -21.31 7.86
C GLN A 214 -10.68 -21.99 6.65
N LEU A 215 -9.88 -22.80 5.95
CA LEU A 215 -10.34 -23.66 4.86
C LEU A 215 -10.93 -24.95 5.45
N THR A 216 -12.17 -25.27 5.10
CA THR A 216 -12.89 -26.42 5.68
C THR A 216 -13.23 -27.50 4.67
N VAL A 217 -13.27 -27.18 3.37
CA VAL A 217 -13.67 -28.10 2.29
C VAL A 217 -12.65 -28.02 1.15
N PRO A 218 -11.95 -29.13 0.81
CA PRO A 218 -10.94 -29.12 -0.24
C PRO A 218 -11.48 -28.79 -1.63
N ALA A 219 -12.67 -29.31 -1.96
CA ALA A 219 -13.25 -29.19 -3.31
C ALA A 219 -14.00 -27.87 -3.56
N ALA A 220 -14.02 -26.95 -2.62
CA ALA A 220 -14.73 -25.67 -2.74
C ALA A 220 -13.75 -24.51 -2.64
N ALA A 221 -13.84 -23.57 -3.59
CA ALA A 221 -13.14 -22.29 -3.44
C ALA A 221 -13.75 -21.52 -2.27
N PRO A 222 -12.95 -21.05 -1.29
CA PRO A 222 -13.43 -20.17 -0.25
C PRO A 222 -13.78 -18.80 -0.85
N SER A 223 -14.66 -18.05 -0.20
CA SER A 223 -14.87 -16.65 -0.57
C SER A 223 -13.64 -15.83 -0.20
N LEU A 224 -12.74 -15.66 -1.15
CA LEU A 224 -11.54 -14.84 -0.99
C LEU A 224 -11.82 -13.39 -1.41
N PRO A 225 -11.24 -12.39 -0.72
CA PRO A 225 -11.43 -10.97 -1.06
C PRO A 225 -10.56 -10.58 -2.27
N LEU A 226 -10.96 -10.95 -3.48
CA LEU A 226 -10.20 -10.77 -4.71
C LEU A 226 -10.65 -9.53 -5.48
N ASP A 227 -9.76 -8.55 -5.63
CA ASP A 227 -9.97 -7.36 -6.46
C ASP A 227 -8.77 -7.12 -7.40
N ALA A 228 -8.83 -6.07 -8.23
CA ALA A 228 -7.78 -5.74 -9.19
C ALA A 228 -6.42 -5.38 -8.55
N ASN A 229 -6.37 -5.14 -7.24
CA ASN A 229 -5.17 -4.85 -6.46
C ASN A 229 -4.74 -6.03 -5.57
N THR A 230 -5.26 -7.23 -5.86
CA THR A 230 -4.96 -8.46 -5.12
C THR A 230 -4.02 -9.36 -5.90
N ALA A 231 -3.00 -9.88 -5.20
CA ALA A 231 -2.17 -11.00 -5.64
C ALA A 231 -2.55 -12.26 -4.86
N VAL A 232 -2.63 -13.40 -5.53
CA VAL A 232 -2.87 -14.71 -4.91
C VAL A 232 -1.61 -15.54 -5.01
N ALA A 233 -1.11 -16.05 -3.89
CA ALA A 233 0.01 -16.97 -3.82
C ALA A 233 -0.44 -18.28 -3.17
N CYS A 234 -0.53 -19.35 -3.98
CA CYS A 234 -0.85 -20.69 -3.53
C CYS A 234 0.43 -21.46 -3.18
N LEU A 235 0.60 -21.74 -1.89
CA LEU A 235 1.78 -22.42 -1.33
C LEU A 235 1.38 -23.79 -0.73
N PHE A 236 0.54 -24.55 -1.47
CA PHE A 236 0.17 -25.90 -1.11
C PHE A 236 1.18 -26.92 -1.63
N HIS A 237 1.36 -27.98 -0.88
CA HIS A 237 2.01 -29.21 -1.34
C HIS A 237 0.98 -30.25 -1.82
N GLU A 238 -0.31 -30.02 -1.57
CA GLU A 238 -1.45 -30.91 -1.84
C GLU A 238 -2.37 -30.29 -2.89
N HIS A 239 -2.61 -31.03 -3.97
CA HIS A 239 -3.36 -30.51 -5.12
C HIS A 239 -4.86 -30.32 -4.86
N GLU A 240 -5.45 -31.04 -3.89
CA GLU A 240 -6.89 -31.03 -3.63
C GLU A 240 -7.42 -29.65 -3.17
N TRP A 241 -6.61 -28.93 -2.39
CA TRP A 241 -6.96 -27.58 -1.91
C TRP A 241 -6.61 -26.50 -2.93
N GLU A 242 -5.58 -26.73 -3.71
CA GLU A 242 -4.99 -25.72 -4.58
C GLU A 242 -5.88 -25.40 -5.79
N ALA A 243 -6.39 -26.45 -6.47
CA ALA A 243 -7.01 -26.30 -7.77
C ALA A 243 -8.28 -25.43 -7.77
N PRO A 244 -9.23 -25.55 -6.82
CA PRO A 244 -10.40 -24.69 -6.76
C PRO A 244 -10.05 -23.23 -6.47
N ILE A 245 -9.07 -22.99 -5.58
CA ILE A 245 -8.60 -21.64 -5.22
C ILE A 245 -7.94 -20.96 -6.44
N LEU A 246 -7.09 -21.69 -7.14
CA LEU A 246 -6.44 -21.16 -8.35
C LEU A 246 -7.45 -20.85 -9.44
N LEU A 247 -8.43 -21.75 -9.67
CA LEU A 247 -9.45 -21.53 -10.70
C LEU A 247 -10.27 -20.29 -10.41
N ASP A 248 -10.71 -20.10 -9.18
CA ASP A 248 -11.44 -18.91 -8.76
C ASP A 248 -10.58 -17.63 -8.89
N ALA A 249 -9.33 -17.69 -8.43
CA ALA A 249 -8.39 -16.58 -8.54
C ALA A 249 -8.10 -16.20 -10.01
N LEU A 250 -7.93 -17.18 -10.90
CA LEU A 250 -7.68 -16.94 -12.32
C LEU A 250 -8.89 -16.31 -13.04
N ARG A 251 -10.11 -16.57 -12.58
CA ARG A 251 -11.35 -15.98 -13.09
C ARG A 251 -11.71 -14.65 -12.43
N SER A 252 -11.02 -14.30 -11.35
CA SER A 252 -11.21 -13.05 -10.64
C SER A 252 -10.45 -11.87 -11.29
N PRO A 253 -10.68 -10.62 -10.86
CA PRO A 253 -9.87 -9.48 -11.27
C PRO A 253 -8.46 -9.45 -10.65
N ALA A 254 -8.06 -10.39 -9.81
CA ALA A 254 -6.73 -10.46 -9.19
C ALA A 254 -5.64 -10.28 -10.25
N PHE A 255 -4.66 -9.41 -9.99
CA PHE A 255 -3.65 -9.06 -10.99
C PHE A 255 -2.54 -10.09 -11.12
N TYR A 256 -2.34 -10.91 -10.11
CA TYR A 256 -1.29 -11.92 -10.04
C TYR A 256 -1.84 -13.18 -9.39
N VAL A 257 -1.59 -14.32 -10.00
CA VAL A 257 -1.92 -15.65 -9.46
C VAL A 257 -0.70 -16.52 -9.62
N GLY A 258 -0.05 -16.84 -8.50
CA GLY A 258 1.18 -17.63 -8.47
C GLY A 258 1.05 -18.89 -7.62
N ALA A 259 1.80 -19.92 -7.97
CA ALA A 259 1.77 -21.17 -7.23
C ALA A 259 3.15 -21.79 -7.02
N LEU A 260 3.37 -22.35 -5.82
CA LEU A 260 4.59 -23.05 -5.43
C LEU A 260 4.73 -24.38 -6.18
N GLY A 261 5.97 -24.80 -6.44
CA GLY A 261 6.25 -26.15 -6.91
C GLY A 261 7.42 -26.21 -7.89
N SER A 262 7.68 -27.39 -8.44
CA SER A 262 8.62 -27.60 -9.52
C SER A 262 7.98 -27.29 -10.89
N ARG A 263 8.78 -27.17 -11.94
CA ARG A 263 8.27 -27.10 -13.33
C ARG A 263 7.34 -28.27 -13.66
N GLN A 264 7.67 -29.47 -13.19
CA GLN A 264 6.83 -30.65 -13.39
C GLN A 264 5.50 -30.55 -12.63
N THR A 265 5.52 -30.08 -11.39
CA THR A 265 4.30 -29.80 -10.61
C THR A 265 3.43 -28.76 -11.30
N HIS A 266 4.06 -27.71 -11.87
CA HIS A 266 3.35 -26.68 -12.59
C HIS A 266 2.64 -27.23 -13.85
N GLN A 267 3.27 -28.13 -14.61
CA GLN A 267 2.63 -28.76 -15.77
C GLN A 267 1.40 -29.60 -15.35
N ARG A 268 1.51 -30.43 -14.33
CA ARG A 268 0.37 -31.22 -13.81
C ARG A 268 -0.76 -30.30 -13.32
N ARG A 269 -0.42 -29.20 -12.66
CA ARG A 269 -1.39 -28.17 -12.23
C ARG A 269 -2.18 -27.60 -13.41
N ILE A 270 -1.51 -27.28 -14.50
CA ILE A 270 -2.15 -26.80 -15.73
C ILE A 270 -3.12 -27.85 -16.30
N GLU A 271 -2.74 -29.12 -16.31
CA GLU A 271 -3.60 -30.22 -16.75
C GLU A 271 -4.84 -30.33 -15.87
N THR A 272 -4.69 -30.34 -14.54
CA THR A 272 -5.81 -30.35 -13.60
C THR A 272 -6.74 -29.15 -13.77
N LEU A 273 -6.20 -27.94 -13.92
CA LEU A 273 -7.01 -26.74 -14.12
C LEU A 273 -7.80 -26.78 -15.43
N ARG A 274 -7.24 -27.35 -16.52
CA ARG A 274 -7.95 -27.57 -17.78
C ARG A 274 -9.09 -28.57 -17.63
N GLU A 275 -8.88 -29.67 -16.88
CA GLU A 275 -9.93 -30.63 -16.55
C GLU A 275 -11.07 -30.00 -15.77
N LEU A 276 -10.78 -29.00 -14.93
CA LEU A 276 -11.75 -28.19 -14.19
C LEU A 276 -12.36 -27.05 -15.02
N GLY A 277 -12.04 -26.95 -16.31
CA GLY A 277 -12.61 -26.00 -17.24
C GLY A 277 -11.92 -24.63 -17.31
N ALA A 278 -10.63 -24.55 -16.90
CA ALA A 278 -9.83 -23.36 -17.17
C ALA A 278 -9.55 -23.19 -18.66
N GLY A 279 -9.83 -22.00 -19.18
CA GLY A 279 -9.55 -21.65 -20.57
C GLY A 279 -8.07 -21.28 -20.78
N PRO A 280 -7.65 -21.11 -22.07
CA PRO A 280 -6.29 -20.69 -22.40
C PRO A 280 -5.91 -19.34 -21.73
N ASP A 281 -6.84 -18.40 -21.66
CA ASP A 281 -6.62 -17.07 -21.07
C ASP A 281 -6.44 -17.17 -19.54
N ASP A 282 -7.20 -18.05 -18.88
CA ASP A 282 -7.02 -18.34 -17.45
C ASP A 282 -5.60 -18.88 -17.18
N ILE A 283 -5.19 -19.90 -17.95
CA ILE A 283 -3.88 -20.53 -17.82
C ILE A 283 -2.74 -19.53 -18.11
N ALA A 284 -2.90 -18.63 -19.06
CA ALA A 284 -1.89 -17.62 -19.39
C ALA A 284 -1.61 -16.63 -18.20
N ARG A 285 -2.56 -16.51 -17.27
CA ARG A 285 -2.42 -15.68 -16.07
C ARG A 285 -1.71 -16.37 -14.91
N LEU A 286 -1.55 -17.71 -14.99
CA LEU A 286 -0.93 -18.49 -13.92
C LEU A 286 0.60 -18.40 -13.96
N THR A 287 1.18 -17.90 -12.89
CA THR A 287 2.63 -17.87 -12.69
C THR A 287 3.08 -19.11 -11.90
N GLY A 288 4.05 -19.84 -12.43
CA GLY A 288 4.61 -21.01 -11.73
C GLY A 288 5.89 -21.53 -12.36
N PRO A 289 6.84 -21.93 -11.58
CA PRO A 289 6.95 -21.79 -10.10
C PRO A 289 7.02 -20.35 -9.64
N ILE A 290 6.37 -20.03 -8.50
CA ILE A 290 6.40 -18.68 -7.92
C ILE A 290 7.80 -18.30 -7.47
N GLY A 291 8.17 -17.04 -7.73
CA GLY A 291 9.40 -16.42 -7.25
C GLY A 291 10.41 -16.09 -8.33
N LEU A 292 11.20 -15.04 -8.12
CA LEU A 292 12.23 -14.57 -9.05
C LEU A 292 13.41 -15.56 -9.18
N PHE A 293 13.63 -16.37 -8.17
CA PHE A 293 14.68 -17.40 -8.13
C PHE A 293 14.20 -18.61 -7.31
N PRO A 294 14.67 -19.82 -7.64
CA PRO A 294 14.30 -21.02 -6.89
C PRO A 294 14.93 -21.05 -5.50
N SER A 295 14.20 -21.56 -4.51
CA SER A 295 14.72 -21.79 -3.16
C SER A 295 14.04 -22.97 -2.49
N GLN A 296 14.82 -23.70 -1.67
CA GLN A 296 14.33 -24.76 -0.78
C GLN A 296 14.23 -24.29 0.68
N ASN A 297 14.65 -23.06 0.98
CA ASN A 297 14.54 -22.47 2.29
C ASN A 297 13.28 -21.59 2.35
N PRO A 298 12.36 -21.79 3.31
CA PRO A 298 11.11 -21.03 3.40
C PRO A 298 11.31 -19.52 3.43
N ARG A 299 12.33 -19.02 4.13
CA ARG A 299 12.62 -17.57 4.19
C ARG A 299 13.11 -17.01 2.85
N SER A 300 14.02 -17.72 2.19
CA SER A 300 14.52 -17.30 0.86
C SER A 300 13.42 -17.40 -0.20
N LEU A 301 12.53 -18.40 -0.11
CA LEU A 301 11.36 -18.51 -0.96
C LEU A 301 10.41 -17.31 -0.73
N ALA A 302 10.17 -16.94 0.52
CA ALA A 302 9.35 -15.79 0.86
C ALA A 302 9.89 -14.48 0.25
N VAL A 303 11.22 -14.25 0.33
CA VAL A 303 11.88 -13.11 -0.34
C VAL A 303 11.64 -13.16 -1.85
N SER A 304 11.88 -14.31 -2.47
CA SER A 304 11.77 -14.49 -3.92
C SER A 304 10.34 -14.25 -4.42
N ALA A 305 9.35 -14.86 -3.76
CA ALA A 305 7.94 -14.75 -4.13
C ALA A 305 7.39 -13.34 -3.89
N LEU A 306 7.67 -12.73 -2.73
CA LEU A 306 7.24 -11.38 -2.44
C LEU A 306 7.85 -10.36 -3.41
N SER A 307 9.14 -10.51 -3.74
CA SER A 307 9.82 -9.65 -4.70
C SER A 307 9.21 -9.75 -6.11
N GLU A 308 8.80 -10.96 -6.54
CA GLU A 308 8.11 -11.14 -7.82
C GLU A 308 6.76 -10.43 -7.83
N ILE A 309 5.93 -10.61 -6.79
CA ILE A 309 4.63 -9.95 -6.66
C ILE A 309 4.78 -8.43 -6.68
N VAL A 310 5.70 -7.89 -5.88
CA VAL A 310 5.95 -6.44 -5.80
C VAL A 310 6.47 -5.90 -7.14
N LYS A 311 7.35 -6.64 -7.84
CA LYS A 311 7.82 -6.27 -9.18
C LYS A 311 6.67 -6.14 -10.17
N VAL A 312 5.76 -7.13 -10.22
CA VAL A 312 4.59 -7.10 -11.11
C VAL A 312 3.64 -5.97 -10.73
N TRP A 313 3.40 -5.76 -9.43
CA TRP A 313 2.59 -4.67 -8.91
C TRP A 313 3.11 -3.30 -9.34
N THR A 314 4.41 -3.05 -9.14
CA THR A 314 5.07 -1.78 -9.48
C THR A 314 5.06 -1.52 -10.99
N ALA A 315 5.24 -2.56 -11.82
CA ALA A 315 5.20 -2.45 -13.27
C ALA A 315 3.82 -2.05 -13.83
N ARG A 316 2.74 -2.31 -13.08
CA ARG A 316 1.36 -1.92 -13.43
C ARG A 316 1.00 -0.49 -13.00
N GLY A 317 1.93 0.26 -12.41
CA GLY A 317 1.67 1.59 -11.88
C GLY A 317 1.20 1.60 -10.44
N GLY A 318 1.33 0.51 -9.71
CA GLY A 318 1.16 0.49 -8.26
C GLY A 318 2.08 1.51 -7.58
N PRO A 319 1.75 2.01 -6.38
CA PRO A 319 2.58 2.98 -5.66
C PRO A 319 4.03 2.50 -5.57
N ARG A 320 4.96 3.39 -5.91
CA ARG A 320 6.40 3.13 -5.85
C ARG A 320 6.95 3.47 -4.48
#